data_63a0c83423b71f965d0dbd2502be6645
#
_entry.id   63a0c83423b71f965d0dbd2502be6645
#
_cell.length_a   1.000
_cell.length_b   1.000
_cell.length_c   1.000
_cell.angle_alpha   90.00
_cell.angle_beta   90.00
_cell.angle_gamma   90.00
#
_symmetry.space_group_name_H-M   'P 1'
#
loop_
_entity.id
_entity.type
_entity.pdbx_description
1 polymer ?
#
loop_
_entity_poly.entity_id
_entity_poly.type
_entity_poly.pdbx_seq_one_letter_code
_entity_poly.pdbx_strand_id
1 'polypeptide(L)'
;MKLLNDKKWVSKHPIHKGKAILVSAGPFTDYADIKELMNKHKDIKVLCVKHSYPTLLKNGIIPWGCIILDPRPITGVSTHGVVRKELFKKLNPKTRFMVASMTDPSVTEHLIENDCNVWGWHAFTDSLRSEEEQGQKIKNQQVKIMDELGIPKGATLITGGTCAAMRGIGMLHTLGFRDIHLFGFDCCMKEPTKEQMTETTGDLEGGETPRPKYFQVTVDNNTYWTTGELLAMGQDCEKVFSDEGLEGILTFHGENTMVSDLWKLKEALEKRPQFEGYYD
;
A
#
# COMPACT_ATOMS: atom_id res chain seq x y z
N MET A 1 -1.93 -3.39 -21.06
CA MET A 1 -1.70 -4.85 -20.93
C MET A 1 -0.65 -5.40 -21.90
N LYS A 2 -0.76 -5.23 -23.23
CA LYS A 2 0.26 -5.74 -24.19
C LYS A 2 1.71 -5.40 -23.79
N LEU A 3 1.95 -4.26 -23.18
CA LEU A 3 3.25 -3.79 -22.71
C LEU A 3 3.88 -4.63 -21.59
N LEU A 4 3.09 -5.43 -20.86
CA LEU A 4 3.54 -6.29 -19.78
C LEU A 4 3.68 -7.77 -20.19
N ASN A 5 3.23 -8.16 -21.39
CA ASN A 5 3.22 -9.56 -21.80
C ASN A 5 4.63 -10.20 -21.83
N ASP A 6 5.64 -9.44 -22.24
CA ASP A 6 7.03 -9.91 -22.30
C ASP A 6 7.82 -9.60 -21.01
N LYS A 7 7.17 -9.07 -19.99
CA LYS A 7 7.81 -8.71 -18.72
C LYS A 7 7.73 -9.86 -17.73
N LYS A 8 8.57 -9.82 -16.70
CA LYS A 8 8.46 -10.72 -15.57
C LYS A 8 7.22 -10.38 -14.77
N TRP A 9 6.57 -11.40 -14.22
CA TRP A 9 5.39 -11.25 -13.36
C TRP A 9 5.71 -11.71 -11.94
N VAL A 10 5.07 -11.04 -10.98
CA VAL A 10 5.15 -11.46 -9.59
C VAL A 10 4.47 -12.82 -9.45
N SER A 11 5.19 -13.77 -8.87
CA SER A 11 4.75 -15.12 -8.59
C SER A 11 5.04 -15.50 -7.14
N LYS A 12 4.39 -16.54 -6.64
CA LYS A 12 4.62 -17.03 -5.28
C LYS A 12 6.04 -17.58 -5.15
N HIS A 13 6.75 -17.09 -4.13
CA HIS A 13 8.06 -17.60 -3.76
C HIS A 13 7.98 -18.44 -2.48
N PRO A 14 8.91 -19.40 -2.29
CA PRO A 14 9.06 -20.09 -1.00
C PRO A 14 9.33 -19.11 0.13
N ILE A 15 8.86 -19.46 1.33
CA ILE A 15 9.15 -18.68 2.54
C ILE A 15 10.65 -18.67 2.80
N HIS A 16 11.20 -17.52 3.15
CA HIS A 16 12.60 -17.36 3.46
C HIS A 16 12.82 -16.41 4.65
N LYS A 17 14.02 -16.41 5.22
CA LYS A 17 14.40 -15.59 6.39
C LYS A 17 14.78 -14.14 6.04
N GLY A 18 14.58 -13.72 4.80
CA GLY A 18 14.86 -12.35 4.37
C GLY A 18 13.91 -11.35 5.03
N LYS A 19 14.43 -10.16 5.32
CA LYS A 19 13.68 -9.04 5.87
C LYS A 19 13.27 -8.06 4.77
N ALA A 20 12.15 -7.39 4.97
CA ALA A 20 11.71 -6.32 4.09
C ALA A 20 11.27 -5.07 4.85
N ILE A 21 11.48 -3.92 4.24
CA ILE A 21 10.88 -2.64 4.64
C ILE A 21 9.84 -2.31 3.57
N LEU A 22 8.63 -1.95 4.00
CA LEU A 22 7.59 -1.39 3.14
C LEU A 22 7.37 0.07 3.52
N VAL A 23 7.62 0.97 2.56
CA VAL A 23 7.48 2.41 2.77
C VAL A 23 6.25 2.94 2.06
N SER A 24 5.25 3.37 2.83
CA SER A 24 4.08 4.09 2.35
C SER A 24 4.38 5.59 2.19
N ALA A 25 3.36 6.41 1.93
CA ALA A 25 3.53 7.82 1.61
C ALA A 25 3.12 8.77 2.75
N GLY A 26 3.05 8.29 3.96
CA GLY A 26 2.69 9.08 5.12
C GLY A 26 3.71 10.19 5.41
N PRO A 27 3.24 11.39 5.84
CA PRO A 27 4.08 12.56 6.04
C PRO A 27 4.99 12.52 7.27
N PHE A 28 4.82 11.51 8.14
CA PHE A 28 5.59 11.34 9.39
C PHE A 28 6.64 10.22 9.27
N THR A 29 6.95 9.77 8.05
CA THR A 29 7.96 8.73 7.81
C THR A 29 9.34 9.18 8.29
N ASP A 30 9.97 8.42 9.20
CA ASP A 30 11.35 8.64 9.60
C ASP A 30 12.32 7.88 8.66
N TYR A 31 13.05 8.65 7.86
CA TYR A 31 14.03 8.11 6.93
C TYR A 31 15.38 7.77 7.59
N ALA A 32 15.65 8.30 8.79
CA ALA A 32 16.85 7.95 9.56
C ALA A 32 16.72 6.53 10.11
N ASP A 33 15.56 6.18 10.67
CA ASP A 33 15.25 4.84 11.16
C ASP A 33 15.31 3.79 10.04
N ILE A 34 14.82 4.14 8.85
CA ILE A 34 14.94 3.26 7.67
C ILE A 34 16.42 2.99 7.36
N LYS A 35 17.28 4.02 7.36
CA LYS A 35 18.72 3.86 7.12
C LYS A 35 19.41 3.06 8.21
N GLU A 36 19.03 3.27 9.47
CA GLU A 36 19.57 2.51 10.60
C GLU A 36 19.24 1.02 10.42
N LEU A 37 17.99 0.70 10.11
CA LEU A 37 17.56 -0.67 9.87
C LEU A 37 18.29 -1.31 8.67
N MET A 38 18.50 -0.55 7.59
CA MET A 38 19.30 -0.99 6.45
C MET A 38 20.77 -1.21 6.80
N ASN A 39 21.34 -0.41 7.70
CA ASN A 39 22.71 -0.59 8.17
C ASN A 39 22.86 -1.83 9.04
N LYS A 40 21.86 -2.10 9.87
CA LYS A 40 21.80 -3.29 10.73
C LYS A 40 21.59 -4.58 9.93
N HIS A 41 20.83 -4.51 8.84
CA HIS A 41 20.47 -5.66 8.00
C HIS A 41 20.82 -5.39 6.54
N LYS A 42 22.04 -5.72 6.12
CA LYS A 42 22.58 -5.37 4.79
C LYS A 42 21.80 -5.94 3.60
N ASP A 43 21.10 -7.06 3.79
CA ASP A 43 20.31 -7.71 2.73
C ASP A 43 18.83 -7.35 2.75
N ILE A 44 18.40 -6.46 3.65
CA ILE A 44 16.99 -6.03 3.75
C ILE A 44 16.51 -5.41 2.45
N LYS A 45 15.32 -5.76 1.99
CA LYS A 45 14.75 -5.24 0.76
C LYS A 45 13.78 -4.11 1.07
N VAL A 46 13.98 -2.96 0.41
CA VAL A 46 13.07 -1.81 0.56
C VAL A 46 12.08 -1.81 -0.61
N LEU A 47 10.82 -2.06 -0.32
CA LEU A 47 9.69 -1.87 -1.24
C LEU A 47 9.01 -0.55 -0.89
N CYS A 48 8.61 0.23 -1.87
CA CYS A 48 7.93 1.50 -1.64
C CYS A 48 6.73 1.68 -2.57
N VAL A 49 5.81 2.57 -2.21
CA VAL A 49 4.79 3.05 -3.13
C VAL A 49 5.31 4.20 -3.99
N LYS A 50 4.65 4.48 -5.12
CA LYS A 50 5.09 5.50 -6.07
C LYS A 50 5.32 6.89 -5.45
N HIS A 51 4.51 7.30 -4.46
CA HIS A 51 4.61 8.63 -3.84
C HIS A 51 5.82 8.78 -2.90
N SER A 52 6.25 7.71 -2.24
CA SER A 52 7.46 7.73 -1.39
C SER A 52 8.76 7.52 -2.19
N TYR A 53 8.68 7.03 -3.43
CA TYR A 53 9.82 6.77 -4.27
C TYR A 53 10.77 7.97 -4.45
N PRO A 54 10.30 9.19 -4.86
CA PRO A 54 11.17 10.35 -5.01
C PRO A 54 11.83 10.78 -3.70
N THR A 55 11.09 10.66 -2.58
CA THR A 55 11.59 11.05 -1.27
C THR A 55 12.66 10.08 -0.76
N LEU A 56 12.52 8.79 -1.01
CA LEU A 56 13.56 7.80 -0.73
C LEU A 56 14.85 8.12 -1.49
N LEU A 57 14.75 8.42 -2.79
CA LEU A 57 15.91 8.82 -3.59
C LEU A 57 16.58 10.10 -3.08
N LYS A 58 15.81 11.11 -2.65
CA LYS A 58 16.35 12.32 -2.02
C LYS A 58 17.11 12.02 -0.73
N ASN A 59 16.68 11.02 0.01
CA ASN A 59 17.34 10.55 1.23
C ASN A 59 18.49 9.58 0.96
N GLY A 60 18.87 9.35 -0.30
CA GLY A 60 19.95 8.42 -0.66
C GLY A 60 19.60 6.95 -0.51
N ILE A 61 18.31 6.61 -0.39
CA ILE A 61 17.81 5.25 -0.32
C ILE A 61 17.33 4.84 -1.69
N ILE A 62 17.99 3.84 -2.30
CA ILE A 62 17.55 3.23 -3.56
C ILE A 62 16.63 2.05 -3.22
N PRO A 63 15.33 2.14 -3.46
CA PRO A 63 14.43 1.04 -3.17
C PRO A 63 14.68 -0.14 -4.11
N TRP A 64 14.62 -1.36 -3.56
CA TRP A 64 14.65 -2.59 -4.32
C TRP A 64 13.46 -2.74 -5.26
N GLY A 65 12.28 -2.24 -4.83
CA GLY A 65 11.07 -2.26 -5.62
C GLY A 65 10.19 -1.02 -5.38
N CYS A 66 9.42 -0.65 -6.39
CA CYS A 66 8.38 0.38 -6.31
C CYS A 66 7.08 -0.20 -6.85
N ILE A 67 6.05 -0.24 -6.01
CA ILE A 67 4.72 -0.73 -6.38
C ILE A 67 3.88 0.39 -6.97
N ILE A 68 3.28 0.13 -8.12
CA ILE A 68 2.45 1.09 -8.86
C ILE A 68 1.07 0.47 -9.09
N LEU A 69 0.05 1.19 -8.64
CA LEU A 69 -1.35 0.88 -8.82
C LEU A 69 -2.08 2.19 -9.10
N ASP A 70 -2.22 2.57 -10.37
CA ASP A 70 -2.90 3.81 -10.75
C ASP A 70 -3.53 3.70 -12.14
N PRO A 71 -4.86 3.66 -12.25
CA PRO A 71 -5.55 3.56 -13.54
C PRO A 71 -5.56 4.88 -14.32
N ARG A 72 -4.96 5.94 -13.79
CA ARG A 72 -4.97 7.27 -14.40
C ARG A 72 -3.70 7.52 -15.21
N PRO A 73 -3.75 8.32 -16.30
CA PRO A 73 -2.60 8.55 -17.19
C PRO A 73 -1.45 9.27 -16.48
N ILE A 74 -0.24 9.13 -17.02
CA ILE A 74 0.98 9.71 -16.44
C ILE A 74 0.93 11.24 -16.37
N THR A 75 0.22 11.88 -17.30
CA THR A 75 -0.02 13.32 -17.32
C THR A 75 -1.03 13.81 -16.30
N GLY A 76 -1.79 12.89 -15.70
CA GLY A 76 -2.79 13.22 -14.69
C GLY A 76 -2.19 13.59 -13.34
N VAL A 77 -3.01 14.24 -12.52
CA VAL A 77 -2.65 14.64 -11.16
C VAL A 77 -3.03 13.55 -10.16
N SER A 78 -2.18 13.30 -9.18
CA SER A 78 -2.46 12.37 -8.08
C SER A 78 -3.42 13.00 -7.06
N THR A 79 -3.92 12.19 -6.12
CA THR A 79 -4.74 12.68 -4.98
C THR A 79 -4.03 13.73 -4.13
N HIS A 80 -2.69 13.79 -4.18
CA HIS A 80 -1.86 14.78 -3.47
C HIS A 80 -1.51 16.01 -4.34
N GLY A 81 -2.19 16.24 -5.44
CA GLY A 81 -1.93 17.38 -6.32
C GLY A 81 -0.63 17.31 -7.14
N VAL A 82 0.11 16.21 -7.07
CA VAL A 82 1.38 16.04 -7.78
C VAL A 82 1.13 15.42 -9.17
N VAL A 83 1.71 16.02 -10.22
CA VAL A 83 1.70 15.42 -11.57
C VAL A 83 2.43 14.09 -11.52
N ARG A 84 1.83 13.00 -12.01
CA ARG A 84 2.41 11.65 -11.92
C ARG A 84 3.76 11.55 -12.61
N LYS A 85 3.95 12.25 -13.72
CA LYS A 85 5.24 12.32 -14.43
C LYS A 85 6.38 12.84 -13.53
N GLU A 86 6.09 13.78 -12.63
CA GLU A 86 7.09 14.29 -11.70
C GLU A 86 7.54 13.24 -10.66
N LEU A 87 6.65 12.30 -10.30
CA LEU A 87 7.00 11.19 -9.42
C LEU A 87 8.06 10.26 -10.03
N PHE A 88 8.11 10.20 -11.36
CA PHE A 88 9.03 9.36 -12.13
C PHE A 88 10.08 10.17 -12.91
N LYS A 89 10.34 11.42 -12.51
CA LYS A 89 11.36 12.28 -13.16
C LYS A 89 12.78 11.77 -12.97
N LYS A 90 13.06 11.14 -11.82
CA LYS A 90 14.34 10.50 -11.53
C LYS A 90 14.12 9.01 -11.37
N LEU A 91 14.50 8.24 -12.35
CA LEU A 91 14.39 6.79 -12.35
C LEU A 91 15.74 6.15 -12.02
N ASN A 92 15.71 5.09 -11.22
CA ASN A 92 16.92 4.33 -10.89
C ASN A 92 16.80 2.93 -11.52
N PRO A 93 17.71 2.50 -12.39
CA PRO A 93 17.62 1.22 -13.09
C PRO A 93 17.75 0.00 -12.16
N LYS A 94 18.25 0.18 -10.94
CA LYS A 94 18.31 -0.88 -9.93
C LYS A 94 16.96 -1.15 -9.26
N THR A 95 16.01 -0.21 -9.37
CA THR A 95 14.66 -0.39 -8.81
C THR A 95 13.81 -1.23 -9.75
N ARG A 96 13.09 -2.22 -9.19
CA ARG A 96 12.05 -2.97 -9.91
C ARG A 96 10.74 -2.20 -9.80
N PHE A 97 10.22 -1.76 -10.93
CA PHE A 97 8.91 -1.12 -10.98
C PHE A 97 7.83 -2.18 -11.15
N MET A 98 7.14 -2.49 -10.06
CA MET A 98 6.08 -3.49 -10.00
C MET A 98 4.75 -2.83 -10.38
N VAL A 99 4.33 -3.01 -11.63
CA VAL A 99 3.21 -2.30 -12.25
C VAL A 99 1.98 -3.21 -12.27
N ALA A 100 0.88 -2.74 -11.69
CA ALA A 100 -0.39 -3.46 -11.73
C ALA A 100 -0.95 -3.52 -13.15
N SER A 101 -1.61 -4.63 -13.49
CA SER A 101 -2.27 -4.80 -14.80
C SER A 101 -3.33 -3.74 -15.12
N MET A 102 -3.88 -3.09 -14.12
CA MET A 102 -4.86 -2.02 -14.24
C MET A 102 -4.24 -0.61 -14.26
N THR A 103 -2.90 -0.51 -14.18
CA THR A 103 -2.21 0.77 -14.32
C THR A 103 -2.34 1.29 -15.74
N ASP A 104 -2.55 2.60 -15.88
CA ASP A 104 -2.65 3.23 -17.20
C ASP A 104 -1.43 2.93 -18.06
N PRO A 105 -1.61 2.55 -19.33
CA PRO A 105 -0.52 2.19 -20.24
C PRO A 105 0.58 3.25 -20.33
N SER A 106 0.25 4.54 -20.30
CA SER A 106 1.22 5.63 -20.41
C SER A 106 2.25 5.65 -19.28
N VAL A 107 1.90 5.16 -18.08
CA VAL A 107 2.85 5.00 -16.97
C VAL A 107 3.85 3.88 -17.30
N THR A 108 3.35 2.76 -17.82
CA THR A 108 4.17 1.61 -18.20
C THR A 108 5.10 1.95 -19.36
N GLU A 109 4.59 2.65 -20.39
CA GLU A 109 5.35 3.13 -21.54
C GLU A 109 6.50 4.02 -21.08
N HIS A 110 6.21 5.01 -20.24
CA HIS A 110 7.24 5.91 -19.70
C HIS A 110 8.36 5.15 -18.98
N LEU A 111 8.05 4.13 -18.21
CA LEU A 111 9.05 3.31 -17.52
C LEU A 111 9.89 2.49 -18.50
N ILE A 112 9.28 1.92 -19.53
CA ILE A 112 9.95 1.13 -20.57
C ILE A 112 10.87 2.02 -21.44
N GLU A 113 10.39 3.19 -21.87
CA GLU A 113 11.15 4.18 -22.64
C GLU A 113 12.39 4.69 -21.89
N ASN A 114 12.41 4.60 -20.58
CA ASN A 114 13.53 4.95 -19.72
C ASN A 114 14.32 3.72 -19.22
N ASP A 115 14.26 2.59 -19.93
CA ASP A 115 15.00 1.36 -19.65
C ASP A 115 14.85 0.82 -18.22
N CYS A 116 13.70 1.05 -17.61
CA CYS A 116 13.43 0.58 -16.25
C CYS A 116 13.17 -0.92 -16.19
N ASN A 117 13.53 -1.53 -15.07
CA ASN A 117 13.22 -2.92 -14.77
C ASN A 117 11.74 -3.07 -14.37
N VAL A 118 10.86 -3.32 -15.34
CA VAL A 118 9.40 -3.40 -15.15
C VAL A 118 8.95 -4.84 -14.93
N TRP A 119 8.14 -5.03 -13.89
CA TRP A 119 7.50 -6.31 -13.54
C TRP A 119 5.98 -6.11 -13.50
N GLY A 120 5.23 -7.10 -14.01
CA GLY A 120 3.78 -7.11 -13.92
C GLY A 120 3.27 -7.76 -12.64
N TRP A 121 2.11 -7.33 -12.17
CA TRP A 121 1.33 -7.99 -11.13
C TRP A 121 -0.16 -7.73 -11.34
N HIS A 122 -1.02 -8.57 -10.73
CA HIS A 122 -2.47 -8.40 -10.82
C HIS A 122 -3.08 -8.29 -9.43
N ALA A 123 -3.91 -7.26 -9.22
CA ALA A 123 -4.60 -7.04 -7.97
C ALA A 123 -5.80 -7.96 -7.87
N PHE A 124 -5.90 -8.74 -6.80
CA PHE A 124 -7.15 -9.39 -6.44
C PHE A 124 -8.10 -8.34 -5.88
N THR A 125 -9.24 -8.16 -6.51
CA THR A 125 -10.28 -7.25 -6.04
C THR A 125 -11.42 -8.06 -5.49
N ASP A 126 -11.50 -8.13 -4.17
CA ASP A 126 -12.67 -8.60 -3.46
C ASP A 126 -13.58 -7.40 -3.19
N SER A 127 -14.43 -7.10 -4.15
CA SER A 127 -15.38 -5.98 -4.03
C SER A 127 -16.66 -6.37 -3.28
N LEU A 128 -16.84 -7.66 -3.02
CA LEU A 128 -18.03 -8.18 -2.39
C LEU A 128 -17.62 -8.96 -1.13
N ARG A 129 -17.82 -8.37 0.02
CA ARG A 129 -17.86 -9.07 1.30
C ARG A 129 -19.02 -10.05 1.25
N SER A 130 -18.75 -11.26 0.87
CA SER A 130 -19.80 -12.23 0.71
C SER A 130 -19.29 -13.62 0.96
N GLU A 131 -20.19 -14.42 1.48
CA GLU A 131 -20.10 -15.81 1.83
C GLU A 131 -19.16 -16.64 0.93
N GLU A 132 -18.62 -17.69 1.45
CA GLU A 132 -17.56 -18.55 0.89
C GLU A 132 -17.81 -18.96 -0.58
N GLU A 133 -19.08 -19.15 -0.97
CA GLU A 133 -19.47 -19.46 -2.36
C GLU A 133 -19.26 -18.29 -3.33
N GLN A 134 -19.50 -17.06 -2.89
CA GLN A 134 -19.25 -15.87 -3.72
C GLN A 134 -17.75 -15.61 -3.83
N GLY A 135 -16.97 -15.87 -2.80
CA GLY A 135 -15.51 -15.77 -2.83
C GLY A 135 -14.89 -16.69 -3.89
N GLN A 136 -15.36 -17.93 -4.01
CA GLN A 136 -14.90 -18.83 -5.05
C GLN A 136 -15.33 -18.39 -6.46
N LYS A 137 -16.53 -17.83 -6.60
CA LYS A 137 -17.02 -17.28 -7.87
C LYS A 137 -16.18 -16.09 -8.33
N ILE A 138 -15.85 -15.18 -7.41
CA ILE A 138 -14.99 -14.01 -7.68
C ILE A 138 -13.60 -14.49 -8.07
N LYS A 139 -13.01 -15.45 -7.36
CA LYS A 139 -11.71 -16.03 -7.69
C LYS A 139 -11.70 -16.60 -9.11
N ASN A 140 -12.73 -17.34 -9.49
CA ASN A 140 -12.85 -17.90 -10.83
C ASN A 140 -12.99 -16.82 -11.91
N GLN A 141 -13.71 -15.73 -11.62
CA GLN A 141 -13.80 -14.58 -12.52
C GLN A 141 -12.45 -13.88 -12.69
N GLN A 142 -11.70 -13.68 -11.59
CA GLN A 142 -10.36 -13.07 -11.67
C GLN A 142 -9.40 -13.92 -12.50
N VAL A 143 -9.42 -15.25 -12.34
CA VAL A 143 -8.61 -16.17 -13.16
C VAL A 143 -8.99 -16.04 -14.63
N LYS A 144 -10.28 -15.99 -14.95
CA LYS A 144 -10.76 -15.79 -16.32
C LYS A 144 -10.28 -14.46 -16.91
N ILE A 145 -10.37 -13.37 -16.15
CA ILE A 145 -9.85 -12.06 -16.56
C ILE A 145 -8.34 -12.13 -16.82
N MET A 146 -7.58 -12.80 -15.97
CA MET A 146 -6.14 -13.00 -16.18
C MET A 146 -5.85 -13.72 -17.50
N ASP A 147 -6.59 -14.77 -17.82
CA ASP A 147 -6.46 -15.52 -19.07
C ASP A 147 -6.81 -14.63 -20.28
N GLU A 148 -7.90 -13.88 -20.24
CA GLU A 148 -8.33 -12.93 -21.27
C GLU A 148 -7.32 -11.80 -21.50
N LEU A 149 -6.65 -11.38 -20.45
CA LEU A 149 -5.60 -10.35 -20.50
C LEU A 149 -4.23 -10.92 -20.90
N GLY A 150 -4.09 -12.23 -21.05
CA GLY A 150 -2.83 -12.89 -21.37
C GLY A 150 -1.80 -12.83 -20.24
N ILE A 151 -2.25 -12.74 -18.98
CA ILE A 151 -1.37 -12.77 -17.83
C ILE A 151 -0.81 -14.19 -17.66
N PRO A 152 0.50 -14.38 -17.46
CA PRO A 152 1.10 -15.70 -17.35
C PRO A 152 0.47 -16.54 -16.23
N LYS A 153 0.22 -17.83 -16.49
CA LYS A 153 -0.38 -18.77 -15.52
C LYS A 153 0.37 -18.88 -14.18
N GLY A 154 1.67 -18.54 -14.15
CA GLY A 154 2.47 -18.51 -12.92
C GLY A 154 2.35 -17.21 -12.12
N ALA A 155 1.66 -16.19 -12.64
CA ALA A 155 1.45 -14.95 -11.91
C ALA A 155 0.49 -15.17 -10.73
N THR A 156 0.76 -14.51 -9.61
CA THR A 156 -0.05 -14.62 -8.40
C THR A 156 -0.94 -13.40 -8.27
N LEU A 157 -2.20 -13.61 -7.90
CA LEU A 157 -3.12 -12.56 -7.50
C LEU A 157 -2.66 -11.96 -6.16
N ILE A 158 -2.47 -10.65 -6.13
CA ILE A 158 -2.03 -9.95 -4.92
C ILE A 158 -3.25 -9.43 -4.17
N THR A 159 -3.46 -9.98 -2.98
CA THR A 159 -4.48 -9.54 -2.03
C THR A 159 -4.00 -8.31 -1.26
N GLY A 160 -4.86 -7.70 -0.48
CA GLY A 160 -4.61 -6.52 0.36
C GLY A 160 -5.69 -5.47 0.16
N GLY A 161 -5.74 -4.46 1.01
CA GLY A 161 -6.75 -3.43 1.07
C GLY A 161 -6.87 -2.53 -0.17
N THR A 162 -7.43 -1.36 0.05
CA THR A 162 -7.83 -0.42 -1.02
C THR A 162 -6.67 0.34 -1.66
N CYS A 163 -5.49 0.38 -1.04
CA CYS A 163 -4.36 1.16 -1.52
C CYS A 163 -3.11 0.33 -1.87
N ALA A 164 -2.19 0.94 -2.61
CA ALA A 164 -0.94 0.30 -3.02
C ALA A 164 -0.06 -0.14 -1.84
N ALA A 165 -0.09 0.58 -0.70
CA ALA A 165 0.68 0.22 0.48
C ALA A 165 0.19 -1.08 1.10
N MET A 166 -1.13 -1.24 1.26
CA MET A 166 -1.73 -2.47 1.77
C MET A 166 -1.47 -3.66 0.83
N ARG A 167 -1.54 -3.44 -0.49
CA ARG A 167 -1.13 -4.43 -1.51
C ARG A 167 0.35 -4.79 -1.41
N GLY A 168 1.18 -3.85 -0.95
CA GLY A 168 2.61 -4.08 -0.70
C GLY A 168 2.85 -5.14 0.36
N ILE A 169 2.02 -5.22 1.41
CA ILE A 169 2.09 -6.28 2.42
C ILE A 169 1.82 -7.64 1.76
N GLY A 170 0.71 -7.77 1.04
CA GLY A 170 0.36 -9.00 0.30
C GLY A 170 1.43 -9.40 -0.72
N MET A 171 2.05 -8.42 -1.39
CA MET A 171 3.14 -8.66 -2.34
C MET A 171 4.38 -9.23 -1.64
N LEU A 172 4.84 -8.61 -0.55
CA LEU A 172 5.99 -9.09 0.21
C LEU A 172 5.73 -10.48 0.80
N HIS A 173 4.53 -10.71 1.33
CA HIS A 173 4.12 -12.03 1.80
C HIS A 173 4.16 -13.08 0.69
N THR A 174 3.64 -12.75 -0.51
CA THR A 174 3.69 -13.59 -1.71
C THR A 174 5.12 -13.89 -2.16
N LEU A 175 6.01 -12.92 -2.04
CA LEU A 175 7.44 -13.06 -2.32
C LEU A 175 8.22 -13.81 -1.25
N GLY A 176 7.56 -14.33 -0.21
CA GLY A 176 8.13 -15.21 0.82
C GLY A 176 8.67 -14.51 2.05
N PHE A 177 8.57 -13.20 2.16
CA PHE A 177 8.98 -12.45 3.35
C PHE A 177 8.05 -12.73 4.55
N ARG A 178 8.63 -12.90 5.74
CA ARG A 178 7.92 -13.12 7.02
C ARG A 178 8.47 -12.24 8.15
N ASP A 179 9.23 -11.21 7.78
CA ASP A 179 9.75 -10.17 8.67
C ASP A 179 9.67 -8.86 7.87
N ILE A 180 8.57 -8.12 8.06
CA ILE A 180 8.17 -6.95 7.26
C ILE A 180 8.01 -5.74 8.17
N HIS A 181 8.85 -4.74 7.97
CA HIS A 181 8.83 -3.48 8.70
C HIS A 181 8.04 -2.43 7.92
N LEU A 182 7.01 -1.86 8.54
CA LEU A 182 6.09 -0.89 7.93
C LEU A 182 6.47 0.54 8.33
N PHE A 183 6.67 1.42 7.34
CA PHE A 183 6.96 2.84 7.53
C PHE A 183 5.99 3.71 6.71
N GLY A 184 5.61 4.87 7.27
CA GLY A 184 4.75 5.82 6.59
C GLY A 184 3.31 5.36 6.39
N PHE A 185 2.81 4.46 7.22
CA PHE A 185 1.42 4.04 7.27
C PHE A 185 0.64 4.94 8.24
N ASP A 186 0.72 6.24 8.05
CA ASP A 186 0.25 7.22 9.04
C ASP A 186 -1.28 7.34 9.07
N CYS A 187 -1.93 7.22 7.90
CA CYS A 187 -3.37 7.42 7.67
C CYS A 187 -3.92 8.75 8.23
N CYS A 188 -3.03 9.67 8.55
CA CYS A 188 -3.31 11.03 8.98
C CYS A 188 -2.36 12.00 8.27
N MET A 189 -2.61 13.28 8.43
CA MET A 189 -1.87 14.34 7.78
C MET A 189 -1.51 15.44 8.78
N LYS A 190 -0.60 16.31 8.38
CA LYS A 190 -0.34 17.56 9.11
C LYS A 190 -1.58 18.42 9.06
N GLU A 191 -1.70 19.33 10.04
CA GLU A 191 -2.79 20.30 10.05
C GLU A 191 -2.93 20.99 8.69
N PRO A 192 -4.12 20.96 8.08
CA PRO A 192 -4.35 21.59 6.78
C PRO A 192 -4.26 23.11 6.89
N THR A 193 -3.84 23.77 5.80
CA THR A 193 -3.83 25.23 5.71
C THR A 193 -5.26 25.77 5.75
N LYS A 194 -5.41 27.08 6.01
CA LYS A 194 -6.72 27.74 6.00
C LYS A 194 -7.44 27.58 4.66
N GLU A 195 -6.71 27.64 3.54
CA GLU A 195 -7.27 27.42 2.21
C GLU A 195 -7.74 25.97 2.04
N GLN A 196 -6.94 25.01 2.47
CA GLN A 196 -7.31 23.59 2.42
C GLN A 196 -8.55 23.30 3.26
N MET A 197 -8.72 23.94 4.40
CA MET A 197 -9.91 23.77 5.26
C MET A 197 -11.22 24.17 4.58
N THR A 198 -11.17 24.99 3.54
CA THR A 198 -12.36 25.37 2.75
C THR A 198 -12.67 24.38 1.63
N GLU A 199 -11.78 23.41 1.35
CA GLU A 199 -12.02 22.38 0.34
C GLU A 199 -13.12 21.43 0.81
N THR A 200 -14.06 21.15 -0.08
CA THR A 200 -15.10 20.13 0.12
C THR A 200 -14.87 18.95 -0.80
N THR A 201 -15.47 17.82 -0.46
CA THR A 201 -15.66 16.73 -1.41
C THR A 201 -16.53 17.27 -2.55
N GLY A 202 -16.15 17.06 -3.81
CA GLY A 202 -16.95 17.52 -4.95
C GLY A 202 -18.39 17.00 -4.90
N ASP A 203 -19.24 17.58 -5.74
CA ASP A 203 -20.63 17.11 -5.89
C ASP A 203 -20.64 15.62 -6.20
N LEU A 204 -21.15 14.84 -5.26
CA LEU A 204 -21.37 13.42 -5.47
C LEU A 204 -22.60 13.26 -6.37
N GLU A 205 -22.50 12.42 -7.39
CA GLU A 205 -23.66 12.04 -8.20
C GLU A 205 -24.76 11.53 -7.25
N GLY A 206 -25.88 12.23 -7.16
CA GLY A 206 -26.98 11.89 -6.26
C GLY A 206 -27.47 13.02 -5.36
N GLY A 207 -26.90 14.23 -5.43
CA GLY A 207 -27.37 15.41 -4.70
C GLY A 207 -27.04 15.41 -3.20
N GLU A 208 -26.01 14.67 -2.78
CA GLU A 208 -25.51 14.76 -1.40
C GLU A 208 -24.82 16.12 -1.15
N THR A 209 -25.05 16.68 0.03
CA THR A 209 -24.40 17.92 0.46
C THR A 209 -22.89 17.73 0.50
N PRO A 210 -22.08 18.62 -0.13
CA PRO A 210 -20.63 18.56 -0.04
C PRO A 210 -20.17 18.55 1.42
N ARG A 211 -19.27 17.65 1.77
CA ARG A 211 -18.71 17.50 3.12
C ARG A 211 -17.30 18.10 3.17
N PRO A 212 -16.84 18.56 4.32
CA PRO A 212 -15.44 18.97 4.46
C PRO A 212 -14.51 17.85 4.03
N LYS A 213 -13.52 18.19 3.18
CA LYS A 213 -12.54 17.22 2.71
C LYS A 213 -11.60 16.78 3.82
N TYR A 214 -11.25 17.70 4.71
CA TYR A 214 -10.37 17.50 5.85
C TYR A 214 -11.18 17.61 7.14
N PHE A 215 -10.99 16.66 8.04
CA PHE A 215 -11.68 16.62 9.33
C PHE A 215 -10.79 15.94 10.38
N GLN A 216 -11.18 16.07 11.63
CA GLN A 216 -10.47 15.46 12.75
C GLN A 216 -11.14 14.17 13.20
N VAL A 217 -10.32 13.20 13.59
CA VAL A 217 -10.76 11.97 14.25
C VAL A 217 -9.95 11.77 15.52
N THR A 218 -10.56 11.15 16.53
CA THR A 218 -9.89 10.83 17.79
C THR A 218 -9.69 9.32 17.88
N VAL A 219 -8.45 8.92 18.16
CA VAL A 219 -8.04 7.54 18.40
C VAL A 219 -7.22 7.53 19.69
N ASP A 220 -7.58 6.71 20.65
CA ASP A 220 -6.88 6.59 21.94
C ASP A 220 -6.54 7.95 22.61
N ASN A 221 -7.55 8.84 22.69
CA ASN A 221 -7.45 10.20 23.22
C ASN A 221 -6.58 11.19 22.40
N ASN A 222 -5.98 10.78 21.30
CA ASN A 222 -5.24 11.65 20.39
C ASN A 222 -6.11 12.05 19.20
N THR A 223 -5.97 13.28 18.75
CA THR A 223 -6.76 13.82 17.63
C THR A 223 -5.87 14.02 16.40
N TYR A 224 -6.33 13.53 15.27
CA TYR A 224 -5.60 13.53 14.02
C TYR A 224 -6.40 14.18 12.89
N TRP A 225 -5.74 15.00 12.09
CA TRP A 225 -6.28 15.46 10.82
C TRP A 225 -6.23 14.33 9.78
N THR A 226 -7.35 14.12 9.09
CA THR A 226 -7.50 13.06 8.09
C THR A 226 -8.44 13.46 6.96
N THR A 227 -8.59 12.57 5.98
CA THR A 227 -9.60 12.63 4.92
C THR A 227 -10.39 11.33 4.91
N GLY A 228 -11.53 11.29 4.20
CA GLY A 228 -12.31 10.06 4.06
C GLY A 228 -11.51 8.89 3.50
N GLU A 229 -10.62 9.15 2.53
CA GLU A 229 -9.73 8.12 1.96
C GLU A 229 -8.71 7.60 2.99
N LEU A 230 -8.06 8.50 3.74
CA LEU A 230 -7.09 8.11 4.75
C LEU A 230 -7.74 7.37 5.91
N LEU A 231 -8.97 7.77 6.31
CA LEU A 231 -9.73 7.05 7.34
C LEU A 231 -10.07 5.63 6.89
N ALA A 232 -10.53 5.45 5.66
CA ALA A 232 -10.78 4.13 5.09
C ALA A 232 -9.50 3.26 5.04
N MET A 233 -8.36 3.86 4.69
CA MET A 233 -7.06 3.18 4.74
C MET A 233 -6.66 2.77 6.17
N GLY A 234 -6.97 3.61 7.18
CA GLY A 234 -6.75 3.28 8.59
C GLY A 234 -7.58 2.06 9.04
N GLN A 235 -8.83 1.99 8.62
CA GLN A 235 -9.70 0.84 8.87
C GLN A 235 -9.19 -0.43 8.16
N ASP A 236 -8.62 -0.31 6.96
CA ASP A 236 -7.97 -1.43 6.29
C ASP A 236 -6.70 -1.88 7.03
N CYS A 237 -5.91 -0.94 7.59
CA CYS A 237 -4.76 -1.26 8.43
C CYS A 237 -5.17 -2.08 9.66
N GLU A 238 -6.22 -1.67 10.36
CA GLU A 238 -6.75 -2.37 11.53
C GLU A 238 -7.10 -3.83 11.20
N LYS A 239 -7.80 -4.05 10.06
CA LYS A 239 -8.15 -5.41 9.60
C LYS A 239 -6.92 -6.25 9.27
N VAL A 240 -5.95 -5.66 8.56
CA VAL A 240 -4.72 -6.37 8.19
C VAL A 240 -3.88 -6.69 9.41
N PHE A 241 -3.82 -5.80 10.39
CA PHE A 241 -3.08 -6.04 11.64
C PHE A 241 -3.74 -7.12 12.52
N SER A 242 -5.03 -7.33 12.35
CA SER A 242 -5.81 -8.36 13.05
C SER A 242 -5.91 -9.69 12.27
N ASP A 243 -5.24 -9.80 11.11
CA ASP A 243 -5.20 -11.03 10.32
C ASP A 243 -4.23 -12.03 10.98
N GLU A 244 -4.76 -13.15 11.50
CA GLU A 244 -3.97 -14.22 12.12
C GLU A 244 -2.86 -14.76 11.21
N GLY A 245 -3.06 -14.74 9.89
CA GLY A 245 -2.06 -15.14 8.91
C GLY A 245 -0.86 -14.19 8.81
N LEU A 246 -0.95 -12.99 9.40
CA LEU A 246 0.09 -11.97 9.44
C LEU A 246 0.62 -11.72 10.86
N GLU A 247 0.14 -12.44 11.86
CA GLU A 247 0.61 -12.36 13.23
C GLU A 247 2.12 -12.64 13.32
N GLY A 248 2.84 -11.79 14.04
CA GLY A 248 4.30 -11.88 14.19
C GLY A 248 5.12 -11.63 12.93
N ILE A 249 4.48 -11.32 11.79
CA ILE A 249 5.17 -11.04 10.52
C ILE A 249 5.43 -9.54 10.34
N LEU A 250 4.54 -8.70 10.87
CA LEU A 250 4.59 -7.25 10.69
C LEU A 250 5.22 -6.58 11.91
N THR A 251 6.07 -5.58 11.66
CA THR A 251 6.56 -4.63 12.66
C THR A 251 6.23 -3.22 12.19
N PHE A 252 5.43 -2.50 12.97
CA PHE A 252 5.09 -1.12 12.67
C PHE A 252 6.15 -0.16 13.21
N HIS A 253 6.52 0.83 12.39
CA HIS A 253 7.41 1.93 12.75
C HIS A 253 6.71 3.26 12.51
N GLY A 254 6.63 4.05 13.53
CA GLY A 254 6.02 5.37 13.51
C GLY A 254 5.46 5.72 14.88
N GLU A 255 5.46 7.00 15.18
CA GLU A 255 4.92 7.55 16.42
C GLU A 255 4.01 8.73 16.10
N ASN A 256 3.07 9.03 17.00
CA ASN A 256 2.18 10.17 16.90
C ASN A 256 1.37 10.20 15.58
N THR A 257 0.96 9.03 15.10
CA THR A 257 0.10 8.88 13.94
C THR A 257 -1.15 8.06 14.29
N MET A 258 -2.21 8.23 13.52
CA MET A 258 -3.46 7.49 13.75
C MET A 258 -3.21 5.96 13.75
N VAL A 259 -2.40 5.46 12.83
CA VAL A 259 -2.09 4.03 12.75
C VAL A 259 -1.19 3.57 13.89
N SER A 260 -0.29 4.43 14.40
CA SER A 260 0.52 4.08 15.56
C SER A 260 -0.32 3.82 16.82
N ASP A 261 -1.38 4.59 17.00
CA ASP A 261 -2.28 4.40 18.14
C ASP A 261 -3.20 3.18 17.93
N LEU A 262 -3.68 2.93 16.72
CA LEU A 262 -4.39 1.68 16.39
C LEU A 262 -3.51 0.44 16.66
N TRP A 263 -2.23 0.52 16.32
CA TRP A 263 -1.28 -0.57 16.60
C TRP A 263 -1.10 -0.81 18.11
N LYS A 264 -0.93 0.25 18.89
CA LYS A 264 -0.83 0.16 20.36
C LYS A 264 -2.08 -0.44 21.00
N LEU A 265 -3.27 -0.03 20.53
CA LEU A 265 -4.56 -0.59 21.01
C LEU A 265 -4.63 -2.09 20.73
N LYS A 266 -4.25 -2.54 19.53
CA LYS A 266 -4.16 -3.96 19.20
C LYS A 266 -3.25 -4.71 20.16
N GLU A 267 -1.99 -4.25 20.34
CA GLU A 267 -1.04 -4.88 21.25
C GLU A 267 -1.56 -4.92 22.71
N ALA A 268 -2.27 -3.89 23.14
CA ALA A 268 -2.88 -3.84 24.47
C ALA A 268 -4.02 -4.86 24.63
N LEU A 269 -4.81 -5.09 23.58
CA LEU A 269 -5.88 -6.08 23.58
C LEU A 269 -5.32 -7.51 23.61
N GLU A 270 -4.27 -7.79 22.84
CA GLU A 270 -3.60 -9.10 22.82
C GLU A 270 -2.95 -9.48 24.16
N LYS A 271 -2.47 -8.48 24.92
CA LYS A 271 -1.89 -8.68 26.25
C LYS A 271 -2.91 -8.80 27.39
N ARG A 272 -4.21 -8.58 27.12
CA ARG A 272 -5.25 -8.80 28.14
C ARG A 272 -5.37 -10.29 28.41
N PRO A 273 -5.41 -10.72 29.69
CA PRO A 273 -5.74 -12.10 30.02
C PRO A 273 -7.09 -12.44 29.37
N GLN A 274 -7.12 -13.49 28.57
CA GLN A 274 -8.40 -14.03 28.12
C GLN A 274 -9.16 -14.40 29.36
N PHE A 275 -10.27 -13.72 29.62
CA PHE A 275 -11.20 -14.15 30.65
C PHE A 275 -11.84 -15.43 30.15
N GLU A 276 -11.23 -16.58 30.48
CA GLU A 276 -11.89 -17.88 30.38
C GLU A 276 -13.03 -17.89 31.35
N GLY A 277 -14.23 -17.84 30.81
CA GLY A 277 -15.43 -18.34 31.42
C GLY A 277 -16.08 -17.48 32.49
N TYR A 278 -17.12 -16.80 32.14
CA TYR A 278 -18.32 -16.65 32.94
C TYR A 278 -19.54 -16.76 31.99
N TYR A 279 -19.82 -17.96 31.56
CA TYR A 279 -21.16 -18.39 31.16
C TYR A 279 -21.34 -19.82 31.70
N ASP A 280 -21.69 -19.90 32.99
CA ASP A 280 -22.47 -20.98 33.56
C ASP A 280 -23.93 -20.55 33.61
#